data_03514f520188c25d01212d5a4daebc0b
#
_entry.id   03514f520188c25d01212d5a4daebc0b
#
_cell.length_a   1.000
_cell.length_b   1.000
_cell.length_c   1.000
_cell.angle_alpha   90.00
_cell.angle_beta   90.00
_cell.angle_gamma   90.00
#
_symmetry.space_group_name_H-M   'P 1'
#
loop_
_entity.id
_entity.type
_entity.pdbx_description
1 polymer ?
#
loop_
_entity_poly.entity_id
_entity_poly.type
_entity_poly.pdbx_seq_one_letter_code
_entity_poly.pdbx_strand_id
1 'polypeptide(L)'
;MTEGAGHRDGELPDDLTAAEAGMWQAFRNGSVYDLSSGDALVDDPHGGRAWGPERTVRARIVCWLLLDGPPALAGRVSSLQLVGVRISDTMDLAGGTVDPYVELRACRFDREVLLPETRFTTVRLVDCSVPRLEAARLQTEGDLHLPRCRFRSGIRLTDAQIGTDLLLNQAVVHRDRSGRSIAADGMTVGQDLQAEMLESHGEVSLRSAQVGVSLSLRGARLLNPYTRHALNAPQLTVERTLYMTPAGLGSPLLRGTTPAQGTRIQRFECEGGVRLDDGRFGDAVDFEHARFTFTDEQELSLRRVQTPELRFLGERPARGRVVLSGARVVNLMDRADSWPGPGRLHMG
;
A
#
# COMPACT_ATOMS: atom_id res chain seq x y z
N MET A 1 3.10 -46.57 17.01
CA MET A 1 3.01 -46.71 15.53
C MET A 1 1.73 -46.05 15.13
N THR A 2 1.80 -44.77 14.79
CA THR A 2 0.69 -43.97 14.23
C THR A 2 1.05 -43.76 12.78
N GLU A 3 0.26 -44.41 11.91
CA GLU A 3 0.37 -44.27 10.47
C GLU A 3 0.14 -42.77 10.09
N GLY A 4 1.18 -42.15 9.59
CA GLY A 4 1.06 -40.89 8.89
C GLY A 4 0.30 -41.14 7.59
N ALA A 5 -0.90 -40.61 7.51
CA ALA A 5 -1.65 -40.56 6.26
C ALA A 5 -0.85 -39.69 5.26
N GLY A 6 -0.07 -40.36 4.41
CA GLY A 6 0.55 -39.74 3.26
C GLY A 6 -0.53 -39.24 2.35
N HIS A 7 -0.67 -37.88 2.26
CA HIS A 7 -1.54 -37.25 1.28
C HIS A 7 -0.99 -37.62 -0.11
N ARG A 8 -1.80 -38.26 -0.94
CA ARG A 8 -1.42 -38.64 -2.31
C ARG A 8 -1.34 -37.36 -3.16
N ASP A 9 -0.21 -37.16 -3.81
CA ASP A 9 0.04 -36.03 -4.70
C ASP A 9 -1.12 -35.87 -5.70
N GLY A 10 -1.87 -34.76 -5.56
CA GLY A 10 -2.84 -34.28 -6.56
C GLY A 10 -4.30 -34.74 -6.39
N GLU A 11 -4.66 -35.50 -5.36
CA GLU A 11 -6.07 -35.80 -5.07
C GLU A 11 -6.76 -34.61 -4.39
N LEU A 12 -8.00 -34.30 -4.84
CA LEU A 12 -8.83 -33.29 -4.20
C LEU A 12 -9.18 -33.73 -2.76
N PRO A 13 -9.07 -32.83 -1.76
CA PRO A 13 -9.63 -33.10 -0.45
C PRO A 13 -11.14 -33.35 -0.52
N ASP A 14 -11.61 -34.33 0.23
CA ASP A 14 -13.03 -34.77 0.22
C ASP A 14 -14.01 -33.70 0.76
N ASP A 15 -13.52 -32.65 1.46
CA ASP A 15 -14.32 -31.64 2.14
C ASP A 15 -14.41 -30.29 1.39
N LEU A 16 -14.01 -30.22 0.13
CA LEU A 16 -14.07 -28.98 -0.65
C LEU A 16 -15.52 -28.61 -1.00
N THR A 17 -15.82 -27.32 -0.86
CA THR A 17 -17.05 -26.74 -1.44
C THR A 17 -16.94 -26.67 -2.97
N ALA A 18 -18.08 -26.45 -3.65
CA ALA A 18 -18.07 -26.28 -5.12
C ALA A 18 -17.17 -25.11 -5.55
N ALA A 19 -17.18 -23.99 -4.80
CA ALA A 19 -16.32 -22.85 -5.05
C ALA A 19 -14.81 -23.19 -4.89
N GLU A 20 -14.47 -23.95 -3.85
CA GLU A 20 -13.10 -24.39 -3.59
C GLU A 20 -12.61 -25.42 -4.61
N ALA A 21 -13.47 -26.33 -5.04
CA ALA A 21 -13.14 -27.29 -6.10
C ALA A 21 -12.89 -26.58 -7.44
N GLY A 22 -13.70 -25.57 -7.79
CA GLY A 22 -13.47 -24.74 -8.97
C GLY A 22 -12.15 -23.95 -8.89
N MET A 23 -11.85 -23.34 -7.74
CA MET A 23 -10.59 -22.66 -7.47
C MET A 23 -9.40 -23.60 -7.63
N TRP A 24 -9.47 -24.80 -7.08
CA TRP A 24 -8.45 -25.84 -7.20
C TRP A 24 -8.12 -26.19 -8.66
N GLN A 25 -9.15 -26.40 -9.47
CA GLN A 25 -8.96 -26.70 -10.89
C GLN A 25 -8.35 -25.53 -11.66
N ALA A 26 -8.82 -24.30 -11.35
CA ALA A 26 -8.29 -23.08 -11.96
C ALA A 26 -6.80 -22.88 -11.60
N PHE A 27 -6.42 -23.13 -10.35
CA PHE A 27 -5.03 -23.07 -9.89
C PHE A 27 -4.11 -23.99 -10.69
N ARG A 28 -4.48 -25.26 -10.87
CA ARG A 28 -3.68 -26.24 -11.67
C ARG A 28 -3.59 -25.88 -13.15
N ASN A 29 -4.65 -25.24 -13.67
CA ASN A 29 -4.70 -24.77 -15.07
C ASN A 29 -3.94 -23.46 -15.27
N GLY A 30 -3.59 -22.73 -14.21
CA GLY A 30 -3.07 -21.36 -14.29
C GLY A 30 -4.07 -20.38 -14.90
N SER A 31 -5.37 -20.57 -14.62
CA SER A 31 -6.45 -19.76 -15.16
C SER A 31 -7.12 -18.91 -14.09
N VAL A 32 -7.74 -17.80 -14.53
CA VAL A 32 -8.54 -16.95 -13.65
C VAL A 32 -9.79 -17.72 -13.21
N TYR A 33 -10.08 -17.69 -11.91
CA TYR A 33 -11.32 -18.15 -11.32
C TYR A 33 -12.16 -16.95 -10.91
N ASP A 34 -13.24 -16.70 -11.67
CA ASP A 34 -14.11 -15.56 -11.52
C ASP A 34 -15.47 -15.98 -10.98
N LEU A 35 -15.84 -15.45 -9.80
CA LEU A 35 -17.12 -15.63 -9.16
C LEU A 35 -17.96 -14.35 -9.11
N SER A 36 -17.62 -13.35 -9.92
CA SER A 36 -18.42 -12.13 -10.05
C SER A 36 -19.77 -12.43 -10.68
N SER A 37 -20.79 -11.68 -10.27
CA SER A 37 -22.15 -11.79 -10.82
C SER A 37 -22.37 -11.01 -12.10
N GLY A 38 -21.44 -10.08 -12.42
CA GLY A 38 -21.57 -9.06 -13.47
C GLY A 38 -22.41 -7.84 -13.07
N ASP A 39 -22.96 -7.80 -11.85
CA ASP A 39 -23.62 -6.62 -11.29
C ASP A 39 -22.63 -5.87 -10.39
N ALA A 40 -22.19 -4.68 -10.81
CA ALA A 40 -21.21 -3.87 -10.10
C ALA A 40 -21.62 -3.54 -8.64
N LEU A 41 -22.90 -3.44 -8.34
CA LEU A 41 -23.38 -3.19 -6.97
C LEU A 41 -23.34 -4.44 -6.08
N VAL A 42 -23.46 -5.62 -6.68
CA VAL A 42 -23.33 -6.91 -5.98
C VAL A 42 -21.83 -7.25 -5.83
N ASP A 43 -21.04 -6.95 -6.84
CA ASP A 43 -19.62 -7.33 -6.93
C ASP A 43 -18.69 -6.35 -6.21
N ASP A 44 -19.19 -5.21 -5.69
CA ASP A 44 -18.41 -4.27 -4.91
C ASP A 44 -17.86 -4.93 -3.62
N PRO A 45 -16.54 -5.16 -3.50
CA PRO A 45 -15.96 -5.80 -2.31
C PRO A 45 -16.04 -4.91 -1.08
N HIS A 46 -16.29 -3.60 -1.26
CA HIS A 46 -16.42 -2.61 -0.19
C HIS A 46 -17.88 -2.38 0.20
N GLY A 47 -18.82 -2.90 -0.58
CA GLY A 47 -20.25 -2.77 -0.36
C GLY A 47 -20.74 -3.58 0.84
N GLY A 48 -21.94 -3.23 1.32
CA GLY A 48 -22.58 -3.91 2.46
C GLY A 48 -23.31 -5.20 2.10
N ARG A 49 -23.39 -5.59 0.82
CA ARG A 49 -24.12 -6.79 0.40
C ARG A 49 -23.40 -8.06 0.83
N ALA A 50 -24.14 -9.02 1.37
CA ALA A 50 -23.60 -10.31 1.74
C ALA A 50 -23.26 -11.14 0.50
N TRP A 51 -22.09 -11.77 0.52
CA TRP A 51 -21.71 -12.80 -0.45
C TRP A 51 -21.92 -14.17 0.18
N GLY A 52 -22.65 -15.02 -0.48
CA GLY A 52 -23.04 -16.32 0.02
C GLY A 52 -21.94 -17.39 -0.10
N PRO A 53 -22.25 -18.63 0.28
CA PRO A 53 -21.30 -19.75 0.22
C PRO A 53 -20.82 -20.06 -1.21
N GLU A 54 -21.60 -19.74 -2.22
CA GLU A 54 -21.27 -19.93 -3.65
C GLU A 54 -20.08 -19.09 -4.10
N ARG A 55 -19.78 -18.00 -3.37
CA ARG A 55 -18.63 -17.11 -3.63
C ARG A 55 -17.57 -17.18 -2.53
N THR A 56 -17.70 -18.11 -1.59
CA THR A 56 -16.83 -18.19 -0.41
C THR A 56 -15.87 -19.35 -0.50
N VAL A 57 -14.59 -19.06 -0.26
CA VAL A 57 -13.53 -20.05 -0.10
C VAL A 57 -12.89 -19.89 1.28
N ARG A 58 -12.51 -20.99 1.91
CA ARG A 58 -11.83 -20.96 3.20
C ARG A 58 -10.37 -20.57 3.02
N ALA A 59 -9.88 -19.65 3.85
CA ALA A 59 -8.49 -19.20 3.82
C ALA A 59 -7.49 -20.38 3.93
N ARG A 60 -7.80 -21.41 4.73
CA ARG A 60 -6.95 -22.58 4.86
C ARG A 60 -6.69 -23.32 3.54
N ILE A 61 -7.69 -23.33 2.64
CA ILE A 61 -7.55 -23.97 1.31
C ILE A 61 -6.70 -23.10 0.39
N VAL A 62 -6.88 -21.77 0.48
CA VAL A 62 -6.03 -20.81 -0.23
C VAL A 62 -4.56 -20.94 0.21
N CYS A 63 -4.32 -20.97 1.52
CA CYS A 63 -2.97 -21.13 2.08
C CYS A 63 -2.34 -22.47 1.66
N TRP A 64 -3.11 -23.54 1.69
CA TRP A 64 -2.62 -24.83 1.25
C TRP A 64 -2.23 -24.84 -0.24
N LEU A 65 -3.07 -24.29 -1.12
CA LEU A 65 -2.73 -24.16 -2.55
C LEU A 65 -1.42 -23.39 -2.78
N LEU A 66 -1.18 -22.35 -1.97
CA LEU A 66 -0.01 -21.49 -2.12
C LEU A 66 1.28 -22.09 -1.54
N LEU A 67 1.18 -22.85 -0.46
CA LEU A 67 2.35 -23.39 0.26
C LEU A 67 2.71 -24.82 -0.17
N ASP A 68 1.71 -25.65 -0.46
CA ASP A 68 1.88 -27.09 -0.73
C ASP A 68 0.80 -27.57 -1.73
N GLY A 69 0.49 -26.72 -2.72
CA GLY A 69 -0.53 -27.02 -3.71
C GLY A 69 -0.12 -28.11 -4.70
N PRO A 70 -1.10 -28.68 -5.41
CA PRO A 70 -0.84 -29.71 -6.40
C PRO A 70 -0.02 -29.16 -7.57
N PRO A 71 0.75 -30.01 -8.26
CA PRO A 71 1.50 -29.59 -9.43
C PRO A 71 0.55 -29.09 -10.53
N ALA A 72 1.07 -28.20 -11.37
CA ALA A 72 0.38 -27.73 -12.56
C ALA A 72 0.05 -28.92 -13.51
N LEU A 73 -0.99 -28.75 -14.30
CA LEU A 73 -1.25 -29.66 -15.41
C LEU A 73 -0.14 -29.56 -16.46
N ALA A 74 0.09 -30.63 -17.21
CA ALA A 74 1.13 -30.67 -18.24
C ALA A 74 1.00 -29.48 -19.21
N GLY A 75 2.08 -28.72 -19.39
CA GLY A 75 2.13 -27.53 -20.22
C GLY A 75 1.44 -26.28 -19.61
N ARG A 76 1.17 -26.29 -18.31
CA ARG A 76 0.60 -25.15 -17.57
C ARG A 76 1.54 -24.71 -16.45
N VAL A 77 1.29 -23.52 -15.90
CA VAL A 77 1.95 -22.98 -14.71
C VAL A 77 0.89 -22.74 -13.65
N SER A 78 1.08 -23.28 -12.46
CA SER A 78 0.16 -23.04 -11.36
C SER A 78 0.13 -21.55 -10.99
N SER A 79 -1.06 -20.99 -10.84
CA SER A 79 -1.24 -19.63 -10.38
C SER A 79 -2.56 -19.48 -9.62
N LEU A 80 -2.61 -18.62 -8.62
CA LEU A 80 -3.82 -18.28 -7.90
C LEU A 80 -4.35 -16.93 -8.41
N GLN A 81 -5.34 -16.96 -9.28
CA GLN A 81 -5.95 -15.77 -9.85
C GLN A 81 -7.45 -15.80 -9.53
N LEU A 82 -7.88 -15.00 -8.54
CA LEU A 82 -9.28 -14.97 -8.08
C LEU A 82 -9.92 -13.62 -8.35
N VAL A 83 -11.20 -13.65 -8.76
CA VAL A 83 -12.02 -12.45 -8.96
C VAL A 83 -13.35 -12.61 -8.23
N GLY A 84 -13.74 -11.58 -7.44
CA GLY A 84 -15.05 -11.56 -6.80
C GLY A 84 -15.27 -12.64 -5.74
N VAL A 85 -14.21 -13.07 -5.06
CA VAL A 85 -14.23 -14.15 -4.08
C VAL A 85 -14.21 -13.59 -2.66
N ARG A 86 -15.05 -14.19 -1.79
CA ARG A 86 -14.97 -13.99 -0.34
C ARG A 86 -14.03 -15.04 0.27
N ILE A 87 -13.02 -14.58 0.98
CA ILE A 87 -12.08 -15.44 1.71
C ILE A 87 -12.46 -15.42 3.18
N SER A 88 -12.99 -16.54 3.69
CA SER A 88 -13.36 -16.67 5.09
C SER A 88 -12.17 -17.04 5.95
N ASP A 89 -12.23 -16.65 7.22
CA ASP A 89 -11.18 -16.87 8.20
C ASP A 89 -9.88 -16.09 7.94
N THR A 90 -8.87 -16.32 8.77
CA THR A 90 -7.56 -15.68 8.66
C THR A 90 -6.72 -16.37 7.60
N MET A 91 -6.23 -15.62 6.63
CA MET A 91 -5.25 -16.10 5.66
C MET A 91 -3.86 -15.94 6.28
N ASP A 92 -3.25 -17.06 6.68
CA ASP A 92 -1.96 -17.10 7.35
C ASP A 92 -0.93 -17.85 6.52
N LEU A 93 0.07 -17.12 6.01
CA LEU A 93 1.21 -17.61 5.24
C LEU A 93 2.54 -17.29 5.94
N ALA A 94 2.51 -17.01 7.25
CA ALA A 94 3.69 -16.60 8.02
C ALA A 94 4.86 -17.57 7.84
N GLY A 95 6.04 -17.02 7.49
CA GLY A 95 7.28 -17.78 7.28
C GLY A 95 7.28 -18.68 6.04
N GLY A 96 6.22 -18.68 5.23
CA GLY A 96 6.10 -19.48 4.02
C GLY A 96 6.87 -18.93 2.83
N THR A 97 7.08 -19.77 1.83
CA THR A 97 7.56 -19.39 0.50
C THR A 97 6.46 -19.69 -0.52
N VAL A 98 6.08 -18.70 -1.30
CA VAL A 98 4.99 -18.79 -2.27
C VAL A 98 5.55 -18.57 -3.67
N ASP A 99 5.76 -19.67 -4.39
CA ASP A 99 6.29 -19.66 -5.75
C ASP A 99 5.21 -19.34 -6.82
N PRO A 100 3.94 -19.82 -6.66
CA PRO A 100 2.90 -19.51 -7.63
C PRO A 100 2.62 -18.02 -7.75
N TYR A 101 2.29 -17.57 -8.96
CA TYR A 101 1.77 -16.21 -9.17
C TYR A 101 0.46 -16.02 -8.43
N VAL A 102 0.33 -14.90 -7.72
CA VAL A 102 -0.85 -14.57 -6.89
C VAL A 102 -1.45 -13.25 -7.34
N GLU A 103 -2.71 -13.30 -7.79
CA GLU A 103 -3.52 -12.11 -8.09
C GLU A 103 -4.96 -12.28 -7.58
N LEU A 104 -5.36 -11.42 -6.67
CA LEU A 104 -6.71 -11.37 -6.13
C LEU A 104 -7.34 -10.03 -6.50
N ARG A 105 -8.44 -10.05 -7.27
CA ARG A 105 -9.15 -8.85 -7.71
C ARG A 105 -10.57 -8.79 -7.18
N ALA A 106 -11.00 -7.63 -6.72
CA ALA A 106 -12.33 -7.41 -6.18
C ALA A 106 -12.72 -8.48 -5.13
N CYS A 107 -11.75 -8.91 -4.32
CA CYS A 107 -11.97 -9.93 -3.30
C CYS A 107 -12.25 -9.30 -1.93
N ARG A 108 -12.99 -10.02 -1.10
CA ARG A 108 -13.31 -9.63 0.27
C ARG A 108 -12.73 -10.61 1.26
N PHE A 109 -11.93 -10.12 2.20
CA PHE A 109 -11.43 -10.91 3.31
C PHE A 109 -12.28 -10.67 4.56
N ASP A 110 -12.68 -11.73 5.24
CA ASP A 110 -13.42 -11.64 6.49
C ASP A 110 -12.52 -11.27 7.67
N ARG A 111 -11.27 -11.75 7.63
CA ARG A 111 -10.27 -11.58 8.66
C ARG A 111 -8.98 -10.98 8.10
N GLU A 112 -8.01 -10.78 8.97
CA GLU A 112 -6.69 -10.29 8.61
C GLU A 112 -5.92 -11.24 7.68
N VAL A 113 -5.00 -10.65 6.92
CA VAL A 113 -4.05 -11.35 6.07
C VAL A 113 -2.69 -11.28 6.73
N LEU A 114 -2.12 -12.43 7.07
CA LEU A 114 -0.86 -12.60 7.79
C LEU A 114 0.21 -13.12 6.84
N LEU A 115 1.18 -12.25 6.55
CA LEU A 115 2.33 -12.51 5.67
C LEU A 115 3.67 -12.16 6.34
N PRO A 116 3.83 -12.25 7.70
CA PRO A 116 5.11 -11.93 8.28
C PRO A 116 6.17 -12.93 7.84
N GLU A 117 7.35 -12.43 7.45
CA GLU A 117 8.48 -13.25 6.99
C GLU A 117 8.17 -14.15 5.77
N THR A 118 7.06 -13.90 5.07
CA THR A 118 6.67 -14.64 3.87
C THR A 118 7.52 -14.19 2.68
N ARG A 119 7.82 -15.12 1.77
CA ARG A 119 8.51 -14.83 0.51
C ARG A 119 7.58 -15.05 -0.66
N PHE A 120 7.56 -14.07 -1.59
CA PHE A 120 6.80 -14.14 -2.83
C PHE A 120 7.68 -13.73 -4.01
N THR A 121 7.36 -14.24 -5.20
CA THR A 121 7.85 -13.61 -6.43
C THR A 121 7.13 -12.27 -6.64
N THR A 122 5.82 -12.28 -6.72
CA THR A 122 4.96 -11.08 -6.82
C THR A 122 3.62 -11.37 -6.19
N VAL A 123 3.05 -10.38 -5.48
CA VAL A 123 1.70 -10.50 -4.93
C VAL A 123 0.85 -9.29 -5.31
N ARG A 124 -0.36 -9.56 -5.83
CA ARG A 124 -1.29 -8.53 -6.29
C ARG A 124 -2.64 -8.68 -5.60
N LEU A 125 -3.00 -7.69 -4.82
CA LEU A 125 -4.36 -7.47 -4.31
C LEU A 125 -4.88 -6.21 -4.98
N VAL A 126 -5.87 -6.31 -5.84
CA VAL A 126 -6.39 -5.19 -6.61
C VAL A 126 -7.86 -4.99 -6.25
N ASP A 127 -8.21 -3.79 -5.79
CA ASP A 127 -9.60 -3.46 -5.44
C ASP A 127 -10.21 -4.41 -4.39
N CYS A 128 -9.42 -4.80 -3.39
CA CYS A 128 -9.81 -5.74 -2.36
C CYS A 128 -10.22 -5.04 -1.05
N SER A 129 -11.16 -5.66 -0.32
CA SER A 129 -11.50 -5.27 1.06
C SER A 129 -10.76 -6.18 2.04
N VAL A 130 -9.80 -5.60 2.77
CA VAL A 130 -8.93 -6.33 3.70
C VAL A 130 -9.06 -5.71 5.09
N PRO A 131 -9.43 -6.47 6.12
CA PRO A 131 -9.48 -5.91 7.48
C PRO A 131 -8.15 -5.35 7.94
N ARG A 132 -7.05 -6.11 7.80
CA ARG A 132 -5.69 -5.73 8.15
C ARG A 132 -4.70 -6.53 7.32
N LEU A 133 -3.61 -5.90 6.91
CA LEU A 133 -2.46 -6.58 6.33
C LEU A 133 -1.28 -6.54 7.33
N GLU A 134 -0.87 -7.70 7.80
CA GLU A 134 0.32 -7.88 8.64
C GLU A 134 1.40 -8.54 7.79
N ALA A 135 2.42 -7.79 7.39
CA ALA A 135 3.46 -8.20 6.46
C ALA A 135 4.85 -7.71 6.91
N ALA A 136 5.09 -7.76 8.24
CA ALA A 136 6.42 -7.43 8.76
C ALA A 136 7.47 -8.41 8.22
N ARG A 137 8.60 -7.88 7.75
CA ARG A 137 9.69 -8.63 7.13
C ARG A 137 9.28 -9.50 5.92
N LEU A 138 8.16 -9.13 5.26
CA LEU A 138 7.78 -9.69 3.96
C LEU A 138 8.93 -9.48 2.96
N GLN A 139 9.15 -10.45 2.09
CA GLN A 139 10.10 -10.35 0.99
C GLN A 139 9.38 -10.62 -0.34
N THR A 140 9.51 -9.73 -1.31
CA THR A 140 9.07 -9.98 -2.69
C THR A 140 10.26 -9.78 -3.64
N GLU A 141 10.38 -10.64 -4.66
CA GLU A 141 11.36 -10.42 -5.73
C GLU A 141 10.90 -9.30 -6.67
N GLY A 142 9.62 -9.27 -6.97
CA GLY A 142 8.94 -8.24 -7.77
C GLY A 142 8.10 -7.31 -6.91
N ASP A 143 6.92 -6.93 -7.43
CA ASP A 143 6.03 -5.94 -6.85
C ASP A 143 5.24 -6.45 -5.64
N LEU A 144 4.96 -5.53 -4.73
CA LEU A 144 3.80 -5.60 -3.84
C LEU A 144 2.73 -4.64 -4.35
N HIS A 145 1.66 -5.17 -4.93
CA HIS A 145 0.68 -4.41 -5.68
C HIS A 145 -0.68 -4.39 -4.97
N LEU A 146 -1.05 -3.25 -4.38
CA LEU A 146 -2.23 -3.07 -3.51
C LEU A 146 -3.15 -1.91 -3.94
N PRO A 147 -3.34 -1.60 -5.24
CA PRO A 147 -4.11 -0.44 -5.66
C PRO A 147 -5.60 -0.60 -5.35
N ARG A 148 -6.26 0.50 -5.04
CA ARG A 148 -7.69 0.62 -4.72
C ARG A 148 -8.18 -0.30 -3.59
N CYS A 149 -7.26 -0.91 -2.84
CA CYS A 149 -7.63 -1.72 -1.69
C CYS A 149 -8.10 -0.84 -0.53
N ARG A 150 -9.01 -1.37 0.29
CA ARG A 150 -9.42 -0.74 1.55
C ARG A 150 -8.99 -1.59 2.73
N PHE A 151 -8.20 -0.97 3.62
CA PHE A 151 -7.71 -1.58 4.86
C PHE A 151 -8.40 -0.92 6.05
N ARG A 152 -9.16 -1.71 6.82
CA ARG A 152 -9.94 -1.18 7.95
C ARG A 152 -9.11 -0.98 9.22
N SER A 153 -7.95 -1.62 9.33
CA SER A 153 -7.11 -1.59 10.54
C SER A 153 -5.62 -1.63 10.22
N GLY A 154 -5.21 -0.87 9.21
CA GLY A 154 -3.81 -0.63 8.88
C GLY A 154 -3.11 -1.69 8.04
N ILE A 155 -1.94 -1.26 7.57
CA ILE A 155 -0.94 -2.07 6.86
C ILE A 155 0.35 -2.03 7.69
N ARG A 156 0.94 -3.19 7.95
CA ARG A 156 2.27 -3.28 8.56
C ARG A 156 3.26 -3.90 7.60
N LEU A 157 4.31 -3.14 7.27
CA LEU A 157 5.41 -3.49 6.38
C LEU A 157 6.77 -3.22 7.05
N THR A 158 6.83 -3.29 8.39
CA THR A 158 8.07 -3.05 9.13
C THR A 158 9.15 -4.01 8.65
N ASP A 159 10.32 -3.47 8.26
CA ASP A 159 11.47 -4.21 7.74
C ASP A 159 11.16 -5.09 6.51
N ALA A 160 10.08 -4.80 5.77
CA ALA A 160 9.75 -5.51 4.53
C ALA A 160 10.76 -5.16 3.42
N GLN A 161 11.00 -6.10 2.52
CA GLN A 161 11.89 -5.96 1.37
C GLN A 161 11.10 -6.21 0.09
N ILE A 162 10.82 -5.14 -0.65
CA ILE A 162 10.10 -5.18 -1.92
C ILE A 162 11.12 -5.02 -3.05
N GLY A 163 11.25 -6.05 -3.90
CA GLY A 163 12.31 -6.10 -4.92
C GLY A 163 12.18 -5.04 -6.01
N THR A 164 10.95 -4.70 -6.42
CA THR A 164 10.67 -3.65 -7.40
C THR A 164 9.75 -2.59 -6.82
N ASP A 165 8.47 -2.55 -7.16
CA ASP A 165 7.56 -1.47 -6.80
C ASP A 165 6.62 -1.82 -5.64
N LEU A 166 6.40 -0.84 -4.77
CA LEU A 166 5.27 -0.84 -3.84
C LEU A 166 4.17 0.08 -4.38
N LEU A 167 3.02 -0.49 -4.74
CA LEU A 167 1.91 0.25 -5.31
C LEU A 167 0.71 0.30 -4.35
N LEU A 168 0.37 1.50 -3.89
CA LEU A 168 -0.74 1.81 -2.97
C LEU A 168 -1.71 2.83 -3.59
N ASN A 169 -1.70 2.95 -4.92
CA ASN A 169 -2.47 3.98 -5.61
C ASN A 169 -3.97 3.85 -5.33
N GLN A 170 -4.62 4.95 -4.95
CA GLN A 170 -6.04 5.02 -4.62
C GLN A 170 -6.47 4.07 -3.47
N ALA A 171 -5.52 3.55 -2.70
CA ALA A 171 -5.85 2.76 -1.52
C ALA A 171 -6.45 3.65 -0.43
N VAL A 172 -7.34 3.09 0.39
CA VAL A 172 -7.89 3.73 1.59
C VAL A 172 -7.46 2.93 2.80
N VAL A 173 -6.71 3.57 3.70
CA VAL A 173 -6.12 2.88 4.85
C VAL A 173 -6.53 3.55 6.14
N HIS A 174 -7.32 2.86 6.96
CA HIS A 174 -7.68 3.33 8.30
C HIS A 174 -6.62 2.92 9.31
N ARG A 175 -6.54 3.68 10.41
CA ARG A 175 -5.59 3.44 11.50
C ARG A 175 -5.88 2.14 12.25
N ASP A 176 -4.83 1.52 12.71
CA ASP A 176 -4.87 0.43 13.66
C ASP A 176 -5.07 0.96 15.12
N ARG A 177 -5.02 0.06 16.10
CA ARG A 177 -5.13 0.40 17.52
C ARG A 177 -4.00 1.28 18.06
N SER A 178 -2.84 1.29 17.36
CA SER A 178 -1.70 2.15 17.70
C SER A 178 -1.79 3.56 17.09
N GLY A 179 -2.81 3.82 16.26
CA GLY A 179 -3.00 5.09 15.57
C GLY A 179 -2.30 5.17 14.21
N ARG A 180 -1.66 4.09 13.74
CA ARG A 180 -0.97 4.05 12.46
C ARG A 180 -1.88 3.46 11.37
N SER A 181 -1.91 4.11 10.22
CA SER A 181 -2.51 3.56 9.00
C SER A 181 -1.50 2.69 8.25
N ILE A 182 -0.27 3.18 8.10
CA ILE A 182 0.83 2.45 7.46
C ILE A 182 2.03 2.47 8.41
N ALA A 183 2.49 1.29 8.80
CA ALA A 183 3.71 1.10 9.60
C ALA A 183 4.76 0.40 8.73
N ALA A 184 5.67 1.17 8.13
CA ALA A 184 6.68 0.70 7.19
C ALA A 184 8.09 1.19 7.57
N ASP A 185 8.36 1.21 8.88
CA ASP A 185 9.67 1.56 9.42
C ASP A 185 10.71 0.53 8.96
N GLY A 186 11.88 0.98 8.49
CA GLY A 186 12.96 0.12 8.01
C GLY A 186 12.70 -0.59 6.68
N MET A 187 11.55 -0.36 6.03
CA MET A 187 11.21 -0.97 4.75
C MET A 187 12.17 -0.55 3.64
N THR A 188 12.48 -1.48 2.74
CA THR A 188 13.24 -1.22 1.51
C THR A 188 12.35 -1.50 0.28
N VAL A 189 12.32 -0.56 -0.66
CA VAL A 189 11.65 -0.69 -1.96
C VAL A 189 12.72 -0.50 -3.04
N GLY A 190 12.89 -1.49 -3.91
CA GLY A 190 13.98 -1.50 -4.90
C GLY A 190 13.82 -0.45 -6.00
N GLN A 191 12.60 -0.08 -6.35
CA GLN A 191 12.30 0.95 -7.34
C GLN A 191 11.36 2.03 -6.78
N ASP A 192 10.11 2.12 -7.25
CA ASP A 192 9.20 3.18 -6.87
C ASP A 192 8.26 2.80 -5.72
N LEU A 193 8.06 3.73 -4.79
CA LEU A 193 6.91 3.70 -3.90
C LEU A 193 5.83 4.65 -4.46
N GLN A 194 4.76 4.07 -4.97
CA GLN A 194 3.66 4.80 -5.60
C GLN A 194 2.42 4.74 -4.72
N ALA A 195 2.05 5.87 -4.16
CA ALA A 195 0.88 6.05 -3.30
C ALA A 195 0.04 7.24 -3.78
N GLU A 196 -0.15 7.32 -5.11
CA GLU A 196 -0.93 8.40 -5.73
C GLU A 196 -2.40 8.28 -5.34
N MET A 197 -3.00 9.42 -4.93
CA MET A 197 -4.37 9.49 -4.44
C MET A 197 -4.66 8.50 -3.28
N LEU A 198 -3.64 8.11 -2.52
CA LEU A 198 -3.80 7.37 -1.27
C LEU A 198 -4.63 8.20 -0.29
N GLU A 199 -5.60 7.58 0.36
CA GLU A 199 -6.30 8.16 1.50
C GLU A 199 -5.91 7.44 2.79
N SER A 200 -5.21 8.12 3.67
CA SER A 200 -4.70 7.59 4.93
C SER A 200 -5.39 8.24 6.11
N HIS A 201 -6.06 7.46 6.95
CA HIS A 201 -6.70 7.90 8.18
C HIS A 201 -5.89 7.45 9.41
N GLY A 202 -4.70 8.01 9.59
CA GLY A 202 -3.77 7.69 10.66
C GLY A 202 -2.35 8.07 10.31
N GLU A 203 -1.39 7.77 11.20
CA GLU A 203 0.02 8.02 10.95
C GLU A 203 0.55 7.09 9.84
N VAL A 204 1.17 7.67 8.82
CA VAL A 204 2.06 6.96 7.89
C VAL A 204 3.48 7.04 8.44
N SER A 205 4.03 5.90 8.85
CA SER A 205 5.38 5.80 9.41
C SER A 205 6.33 5.13 8.43
N LEU A 206 7.38 5.87 8.02
CA LEU A 206 8.42 5.46 7.07
C LEU A 206 9.82 5.73 7.64
N ARG A 207 10.00 5.54 8.95
CA ARG A 207 11.28 5.82 9.63
C ARG A 207 12.38 4.94 9.06
N SER A 208 13.49 5.55 8.64
CA SER A 208 14.63 4.84 8.06
C SER A 208 14.28 3.96 6.85
N ALA A 209 13.15 4.22 6.19
CA ALA A 209 12.79 3.51 4.97
C ALA A 209 13.69 3.95 3.81
N GLN A 210 13.85 3.06 2.82
CA GLN A 210 14.69 3.27 1.65
C GLN A 210 13.88 3.02 0.39
N VAL A 211 13.91 3.96 -0.56
CA VAL A 211 13.21 3.88 -1.85
C VAL A 211 14.23 4.09 -2.97
N GLY A 212 14.40 3.09 -3.82
CA GLY A 212 15.48 3.02 -4.82
C GLY A 212 15.28 3.94 -6.03
N VAL A 213 14.08 4.48 -6.25
CA VAL A 213 13.85 5.49 -7.29
C VAL A 213 13.07 6.66 -6.70
N SER A 214 11.75 6.70 -6.77
CA SER A 214 10.96 7.84 -6.30
C SER A 214 9.84 7.43 -5.35
N LEU A 215 9.50 8.35 -4.45
CA LEU A 215 8.32 8.24 -3.60
C LEU A 215 7.25 9.22 -4.11
N SER A 216 6.16 8.68 -4.66
CA SER A 216 5.04 9.49 -5.17
C SER A 216 3.83 9.45 -4.22
N LEU A 217 3.54 10.60 -3.61
CA LEU A 217 2.33 10.90 -2.85
C LEU A 217 1.42 11.88 -3.60
N ARG A 218 1.48 11.90 -4.94
CA ARG A 218 0.69 12.83 -5.74
C ARG A 218 -0.80 12.66 -5.47
N GLY A 219 -1.48 13.75 -5.14
CA GLY A 219 -2.90 13.74 -4.83
C GLY A 219 -3.28 12.93 -3.60
N ALA A 220 -2.34 12.47 -2.79
CA ALA A 220 -2.64 11.75 -1.56
C ALA A 220 -3.28 12.66 -0.51
N ARG A 221 -4.10 12.07 0.35
CA ARG A 221 -4.71 12.71 1.52
C ARG A 221 -4.25 11.99 2.78
N LEU A 222 -3.40 12.64 3.57
CA LEU A 222 -2.89 12.13 4.84
C LEU A 222 -3.63 12.80 5.99
N LEU A 223 -4.57 12.08 6.61
CA LEU A 223 -5.54 12.62 7.57
C LEU A 223 -5.25 12.09 8.97
N ASN A 224 -4.54 12.89 9.78
CA ASN A 224 -4.28 12.58 11.19
C ASN A 224 -4.21 13.86 12.04
N PRO A 225 -5.27 14.70 12.02
CA PRO A 225 -5.23 16.05 12.60
C PRO A 225 -5.07 16.08 14.12
N TYR A 226 -5.43 15.01 14.83
CA TYR A 226 -5.47 14.98 16.30
C TYR A 226 -4.21 14.42 16.94
N THR A 227 -3.22 14.01 16.14
CA THR A 227 -1.96 13.49 16.62
C THR A 227 -0.80 14.35 16.16
N ARG A 228 0.42 14.04 16.60
CA ARG A 228 1.59 14.83 16.26
C ARG A 228 1.93 14.78 14.76
N HIS A 229 1.82 13.62 14.12
CA HIS A 229 2.23 13.44 12.74
C HIS A 229 1.17 12.71 11.90
N ALA A 230 0.93 13.21 10.69
CA ALA A 230 0.28 12.46 9.62
C ALA A 230 1.31 11.68 8.80
N LEU A 231 2.52 12.25 8.60
CA LEU A 231 3.67 11.58 8.03
C LEU A 231 4.87 11.66 8.98
N ASN A 232 5.42 10.52 9.35
CA ASN A 232 6.56 10.40 10.24
C ASN A 232 7.67 9.58 9.58
N ALA A 233 8.59 10.25 8.90
CA ALA A 233 9.59 9.66 8.04
C ALA A 233 11.02 10.21 8.29
N PRO A 234 11.51 10.24 9.56
CA PRO A 234 12.89 10.62 9.81
C PRO A 234 13.84 9.59 9.20
N GLN A 235 14.98 10.07 8.69
CA GLN A 235 16.03 9.26 8.04
C GLN A 235 15.52 8.50 6.78
N LEU A 236 14.41 8.96 6.17
CA LEU A 236 13.94 8.45 4.89
C LEU A 236 14.99 8.73 3.80
N THR A 237 15.33 7.71 3.02
CA THR A 237 16.19 7.86 1.84
C THR A 237 15.37 7.58 0.58
N VAL A 238 15.40 8.51 -0.38
CA VAL A 238 14.80 8.37 -1.70
C VAL A 238 15.88 8.72 -2.73
N GLU A 239 16.23 7.77 -3.59
CA GLU A 239 17.36 7.95 -4.51
C GLU A 239 17.11 9.06 -5.55
N ARG A 240 15.86 9.40 -5.83
CA ARG A 240 15.47 10.52 -6.69
C ARG A 240 14.55 11.49 -5.97
N THR A 241 13.27 11.52 -6.29
CA THR A 241 12.35 12.59 -5.88
C THR A 241 11.25 12.09 -4.96
N LEU A 242 10.97 12.91 -3.93
CA LEU A 242 9.75 12.84 -3.14
C LEU A 242 8.72 13.82 -3.72
N TYR A 243 7.59 13.29 -4.19
CA TYR A 243 6.50 14.10 -4.75
C TYR A 243 5.33 14.20 -3.78
N MET A 244 5.02 15.40 -3.32
CA MET A 244 3.80 15.76 -2.60
C MET A 244 3.05 16.85 -3.40
N THR A 245 2.67 16.51 -4.62
CA THR A 245 2.09 17.43 -5.63
C THR A 245 0.69 16.97 -6.05
N PRO A 246 -0.06 17.73 -6.85
CA PRO A 246 -1.32 17.23 -7.38
C PRO A 246 -1.15 15.98 -8.26
N ALA A 247 -2.14 15.07 -8.22
CA ALA A 247 -2.28 14.03 -9.23
C ALA A 247 -2.92 14.63 -10.49
N GLY A 248 -2.23 14.52 -11.63
CA GLY A 248 -2.71 15.04 -12.92
C GLY A 248 -3.27 13.95 -13.84
N LEU A 249 -4.13 14.35 -14.79
CA LEU A 249 -4.48 13.57 -15.96
C LEU A 249 -3.19 13.31 -16.77
N GLY A 250 -2.70 12.07 -16.80
CA GLY A 250 -1.47 11.70 -17.49
C GLY A 250 -0.49 10.91 -16.64
N SER A 251 -0.78 10.69 -15.36
CA SER A 251 -0.04 9.70 -14.58
C SER A 251 -0.09 8.35 -15.30
N PRO A 252 1.05 7.67 -15.51
CA PRO A 252 1.09 6.35 -16.13
C PRO A 252 0.15 5.33 -15.47
N LEU A 253 -0.20 5.57 -14.20
CA LEU A 253 -1.02 4.70 -13.36
C LEU A 253 -2.51 4.82 -13.62
N LEU A 254 -2.96 5.90 -14.26
CA LEU A 254 -4.35 6.04 -14.72
C LEU A 254 -4.55 5.42 -16.12
N ARG A 255 -3.51 4.86 -16.74
CA ARG A 255 -3.61 4.12 -18.01
C ARG A 255 -4.29 2.78 -17.76
N GLY A 256 -5.57 2.70 -18.11
CA GLY A 256 -6.38 1.48 -17.99
C GLY A 256 -7.66 1.64 -17.16
N THR A 257 -7.82 2.75 -16.45
CA THR A 257 -9.13 3.17 -15.97
C THR A 257 -9.61 4.31 -16.84
N THR A 258 -10.72 4.13 -17.55
CA THR A 258 -11.36 5.25 -18.27
C THR A 258 -11.68 6.32 -17.21
N PRO A 259 -11.06 7.53 -17.26
CA PRO A 259 -11.40 8.56 -16.30
C PRO A 259 -12.89 8.86 -16.48
N ALA A 260 -13.68 8.76 -15.42
CA ALA A 260 -15.03 9.30 -15.45
C ALA A 260 -14.95 10.76 -15.89
N GLN A 261 -15.81 11.18 -16.81
CA GLN A 261 -15.86 12.58 -17.27
C GLN A 261 -15.93 13.49 -16.04
N GLY A 262 -14.92 14.35 -15.85
CA GLY A 262 -14.83 15.26 -14.73
C GLY A 262 -13.82 14.89 -13.64
N THR A 263 -12.83 14.05 -13.92
CA THR A 263 -11.73 13.75 -12.96
C THR A 263 -11.07 15.06 -12.53
N ARG A 264 -11.38 15.52 -11.32
CA ARG A 264 -10.75 16.69 -10.72
C ARG A 264 -9.30 16.35 -10.43
N ILE A 265 -8.40 17.28 -10.72
CA ILE A 265 -7.02 17.24 -10.25
C ILE A 265 -7.08 17.19 -8.72
N GLN A 266 -6.74 16.06 -8.14
CA GLN A 266 -6.69 15.90 -6.69
C GLN A 266 -5.36 16.45 -6.19
N ARG A 267 -5.43 17.43 -5.27
CA ARG A 267 -4.23 18.00 -4.63
C ARG A 267 -3.70 17.05 -3.57
N PHE A 268 -2.40 17.18 -3.31
CA PHE A 268 -1.85 16.60 -2.09
C PHE A 268 -2.36 17.40 -0.89
N GLU A 269 -2.95 16.72 0.08
CA GLU A 269 -3.45 17.32 1.32
C GLU A 269 -2.90 16.55 2.52
N CYS A 270 -2.39 17.28 3.51
CA CYS A 270 -1.91 16.70 4.76
C CYS A 270 -2.51 17.45 5.95
N GLU A 271 -3.29 16.76 6.76
CA GLU A 271 -3.83 17.24 8.04
C GLU A 271 -3.08 16.56 9.19
N GLY A 272 -2.18 17.28 9.83
CA GLY A 272 -1.26 16.76 10.84
C GLY A 272 0.19 17.02 10.49
N GLY A 273 1.11 16.92 11.45
CA GLY A 273 2.52 17.21 11.26
C GLY A 273 3.19 16.30 10.22
N VAL A 274 4.20 16.85 9.54
CA VAL A 274 5.08 16.11 8.62
C VAL A 274 6.50 16.16 9.16
N ARG A 275 7.13 15.00 9.30
CA ARG A 275 8.52 14.89 9.77
C ARG A 275 9.37 14.14 8.75
N LEU A 276 10.36 14.84 8.20
CA LEU A 276 11.34 14.32 7.25
C LEU A 276 12.80 14.50 7.76
N ASP A 277 12.96 14.69 9.06
CA ASP A 277 14.26 14.98 9.69
C ASP A 277 15.33 13.98 9.26
N ASP A 278 16.55 14.49 8.99
CA ASP A 278 17.69 13.69 8.54
C ASP A 278 17.44 12.91 7.22
N GLY A 279 16.38 13.27 6.46
CA GLY A 279 16.05 12.65 5.19
C GLY A 279 17.07 12.98 4.08
N ARG A 280 17.24 12.05 3.14
CA ARG A 280 18.14 12.20 1.98
C ARG A 280 17.35 11.96 0.70
N PHE A 281 17.42 12.92 -0.21
CA PHE A 281 16.73 12.90 -1.49
C PHE A 281 17.73 13.22 -2.60
N GLY A 282 17.85 12.34 -3.58
CA GLY A 282 18.91 12.44 -4.59
C GLY A 282 18.66 13.51 -5.64
N ASP A 283 17.39 13.80 -5.98
CA ASP A 283 17.04 14.85 -6.94
C ASP A 283 16.28 16.00 -6.25
N ALA A 284 15.07 15.76 -5.76
CA ALA A 284 14.22 16.83 -5.24
C ALA A 284 13.26 16.39 -4.12
N VAL A 285 12.84 17.37 -3.32
CA VAL A 285 11.63 17.32 -2.50
C VAL A 285 10.65 18.34 -3.08
N ASP A 286 9.51 17.87 -3.57
CA ASP A 286 8.56 18.68 -4.32
C ASP A 286 7.22 18.82 -3.58
N PHE A 287 6.93 20.06 -3.13
CA PHE A 287 5.68 20.46 -2.48
C PHE A 287 4.85 21.41 -3.38
N GLU A 288 5.01 21.33 -4.68
CA GLU A 288 4.25 22.22 -5.59
C GLU A 288 2.75 21.97 -5.43
N HIS A 289 1.99 23.04 -5.15
CA HIS A 289 0.55 23.02 -4.87
C HIS A 289 0.12 22.11 -3.71
N ALA A 290 1.05 21.69 -2.84
CA ALA A 290 0.72 20.96 -1.63
C ALA A 290 -0.08 21.83 -0.66
N ARG A 291 -0.99 21.21 0.09
CA ARG A 291 -1.74 21.84 1.17
C ARG A 291 -1.45 21.16 2.50
N PHE A 292 -0.93 21.95 3.46
CA PHE A 292 -0.68 21.50 4.82
C PHE A 292 -1.63 22.22 5.79
N THR A 293 -2.36 21.43 6.58
CA THR A 293 -3.23 21.94 7.64
C THR A 293 -2.67 21.49 8.99
N PHE A 294 -2.14 22.44 9.74
CA PHE A 294 -1.51 22.22 11.03
C PHE A 294 -2.30 22.87 12.17
N THR A 295 -2.20 22.30 13.36
CA THR A 295 -2.45 22.99 14.63
C THR A 295 -1.23 23.86 14.97
N ASP A 296 -1.30 24.65 16.04
CA ASP A 296 -0.17 25.49 16.47
C ASP A 296 1.03 24.66 17.02
N GLU A 297 0.80 23.40 17.40
CA GLU A 297 1.83 22.48 17.90
C GLU A 297 2.45 21.61 16.82
N GLN A 298 1.84 21.54 15.64
CA GLN A 298 2.31 20.73 14.52
C GLN A 298 3.25 21.52 13.62
N GLU A 299 4.04 20.79 12.84
CA GLU A 299 5.05 21.41 11.98
C GLU A 299 5.32 20.56 10.72
N LEU A 300 5.82 21.21 9.68
CA LEU A 300 6.59 20.59 8.61
C LEU A 300 8.06 20.65 9.03
N SER A 301 8.60 19.51 9.44
CA SER A 301 9.99 19.41 9.90
C SER A 301 10.89 18.83 8.81
N LEU A 302 11.84 19.63 8.35
CA LEU A 302 12.87 19.32 7.37
C LEU A 302 14.26 19.50 8.00
N ARG A 303 14.41 19.22 9.30
CA ARG A 303 15.68 19.38 10.01
C ARG A 303 16.74 18.47 9.42
N ARG A 304 17.89 19.05 9.06
CA ARG A 304 19.05 18.33 8.49
C ARG A 304 18.72 17.49 7.24
N VAL A 305 17.65 17.82 6.52
CA VAL A 305 17.33 17.25 5.21
C VAL A 305 18.45 17.59 4.23
N GLN A 306 18.75 16.66 3.34
CA GLN A 306 19.69 16.84 2.25
C GLN A 306 19.00 16.59 0.92
N THR A 307 18.97 17.58 0.04
CA THR A 307 18.38 17.50 -1.30
C THR A 307 19.05 18.51 -2.24
N PRO A 308 19.30 18.14 -3.51
CA PRO A 308 19.71 19.10 -4.51
C PRO A 308 18.67 20.19 -4.74
N GLU A 309 17.37 19.86 -4.76
CA GLU A 309 16.31 20.81 -5.00
C GLU A 309 15.19 20.69 -3.97
N LEU A 310 14.74 21.83 -3.45
CA LEU A 310 13.52 21.94 -2.65
C LEU A 310 12.55 22.88 -3.37
N ARG A 311 11.40 22.34 -3.80
CA ARG A 311 10.31 23.11 -4.39
C ARG A 311 9.26 23.40 -3.34
N PHE A 312 9.28 24.61 -2.78
CA PHE A 312 8.33 25.05 -1.76
C PHE A 312 7.32 26.03 -2.36
N LEU A 313 6.47 25.51 -3.24
CA LEU A 313 5.49 26.28 -4.04
C LEU A 313 4.04 25.92 -3.65
N GLY A 314 3.84 25.39 -2.45
CA GLY A 314 2.55 25.01 -1.88
C GLY A 314 1.73 26.18 -1.36
N GLU A 315 0.55 25.88 -0.82
CA GLU A 315 -0.29 26.83 -0.11
C GLU A 315 0.35 27.18 1.25
N ARG A 316 0.32 28.45 1.65
CA ARG A 316 0.82 28.91 2.95
C ARG A 316 0.09 28.19 4.09
N PRO A 317 0.80 27.50 5.00
CA PRO A 317 0.18 26.97 6.20
C PRO A 317 -0.36 28.11 7.09
N ALA A 318 -1.65 28.06 7.42
CA ALA A 318 -2.28 29.07 8.26
C ALA A 318 -1.80 29.02 9.72
N ARG A 319 -1.44 27.83 10.19
CA ARG A 319 -0.95 27.55 11.56
C ARG A 319 0.26 26.62 11.51
N GLY A 320 0.86 26.38 12.68
CA GLY A 320 2.02 25.52 12.81
C GLY A 320 3.29 26.17 12.32
N ARG A 321 4.33 25.40 12.16
CA ARG A 321 5.69 25.86 11.83
C ARG A 321 6.27 25.13 10.64
N VAL A 322 7.22 25.77 9.95
CA VAL A 322 8.12 25.14 8.98
C VAL A 322 9.54 25.25 9.51
N VAL A 323 10.25 24.15 9.60
CA VAL A 323 11.57 24.07 10.24
C VAL A 323 12.57 23.47 9.27
N LEU A 324 13.61 24.25 8.94
CA LEU A 324 14.68 23.91 8.00
C LEU A 324 16.07 23.87 8.68
N SER A 325 16.09 23.85 10.03
CA SER A 325 17.35 23.94 10.79
C SER A 325 18.35 22.89 10.34
N GLY A 326 19.52 23.34 9.89
CA GLY A 326 20.59 22.48 9.39
C GLY A 326 20.30 21.76 8.06
N ALA A 327 19.22 22.09 7.37
CA ALA A 327 18.93 21.55 6.04
C ALA A 327 20.01 21.99 5.03
N ARG A 328 20.33 21.09 4.09
CA ARG A 328 21.26 21.34 2.98
C ARG A 328 20.50 21.23 1.67
N VAL A 329 20.22 22.39 1.09
CA VAL A 329 19.49 22.54 -0.18
C VAL A 329 20.37 23.32 -1.13
N VAL A 330 20.63 22.80 -2.34
CA VAL A 330 21.47 23.48 -3.34
C VAL A 330 20.63 24.52 -4.08
N ASN A 331 19.41 24.15 -4.51
CA ASN A 331 18.50 25.01 -5.22
C ASN A 331 17.15 25.08 -4.48
N LEU A 332 16.75 26.28 -4.06
CA LEU A 332 15.46 26.54 -3.45
C LEU A 332 14.55 27.24 -4.45
N MET A 333 13.47 26.56 -4.84
CA MET A 333 12.39 27.15 -5.65
C MET A 333 11.21 27.46 -4.72
N ASP A 334 10.97 28.75 -4.47
CA ASP A 334 9.93 29.18 -3.54
C ASP A 334 9.16 30.40 -4.02
N ARG A 335 8.10 30.74 -3.31
CA ARG A 335 7.39 32.01 -3.41
C ARG A 335 7.17 32.57 -2.01
N ALA A 336 7.26 33.88 -1.88
CA ALA A 336 7.06 34.56 -0.60
C ALA A 336 5.71 34.27 0.06
N ASP A 337 4.68 33.97 -0.74
CA ASP A 337 3.33 33.64 -0.28
C ASP A 337 3.16 32.16 0.11
N SER A 338 4.16 31.30 -0.12
CA SER A 338 4.13 29.89 0.31
C SER A 338 4.64 29.69 1.75
N TRP A 339 5.44 30.63 2.27
CA TRP A 339 6.03 30.50 3.61
C TRP A 339 5.03 30.89 4.72
N PRO A 340 5.14 30.26 5.90
CA PRO A 340 4.29 30.59 7.04
C PRO A 340 4.49 32.04 7.48
N GLY A 341 3.54 32.55 8.26
CA GLY A 341 3.62 33.92 8.80
C GLY A 341 4.83 34.15 9.72
N PRO A 342 5.09 35.42 10.12
CA PRO A 342 6.22 35.78 10.94
C PRO A 342 6.36 34.93 12.21
N GLY A 343 7.60 34.55 12.57
CA GLY A 343 7.90 33.74 13.76
C GLY A 343 7.60 32.23 13.63
N ARG A 344 7.12 31.76 12.48
CA ARG A 344 6.77 30.35 12.24
C ARG A 344 7.72 29.64 11.25
N LEU A 345 8.67 30.34 10.67
CA LEU A 345 9.74 29.80 9.86
C LEU A 345 11.05 29.76 10.70
N HIS A 346 11.66 28.60 10.81
CA HIS A 346 12.90 28.38 11.53
C HIS A 346 13.98 27.83 10.58
N MET A 347 15.05 28.59 10.35
CA MET A 347 16.14 28.29 9.41
C MET A 347 17.51 28.23 10.08
N GLY A 348 17.59 28.41 11.41
CA GLY A 348 18.85 28.46 12.18
C GLY A 348 19.32 27.08 12.64
#